data_7f7ef689297923e5307e621a92072278
#
_entry.id   7f7ef689297923e5307e621a92072278
#
_cell.length_a   1.000
_cell.length_b   1.000
_cell.length_c   1.000
_cell.angle_alpha   90.00
_cell.angle_beta   90.00
_cell.angle_gamma   90.00
#
_symmetry.space_group_name_H-M   'P 1'
#
loop_
_entity.id
_entity.type
_entity.pdbx_description
1 polymer ?
#
loop_
_entity_poly.entity_id
_entity_poly.type
_entity_poly.pdbx_seq_one_letter_code
_entity_poly.pdbx_strand_id
1 'polypeptide(L)'
;MYCKYYLNLHLIRLVSETVLPCNEWVVTKQTGTASMKNIFIRATIVLAMISSALAAELDTGRIDQLTGLKGKFNEKERVYKITFPRDDVKVVVDDWTMPPFMGLGTWAAFTSTKDGAMVMGDTVLFEDEVNAAMSAALDNGLSVTALHNHFFFDRPKVYFMHIEGEGAVDKLAGAVRKVYDAVRQVRAGNAQPKETFGANPLPETNSISPERLNKIFGTQGEAKDGMVKFTFGRPATMDGTNIAKEMGVNTWAAFAGTDDNAVVDGDFAVAEDELKAVLKSLVKQKIYIVAIHQHMTHEQPRMIFFHYWGRGRANDLAEMVKGAFFIAGLQEVSSPK
;
A
#
# COMPACT_ATOMS: atom_id res chain seq x y z
N MET A 1 -23.88 -3.57 43.84
CA MET A 1 -22.67 -2.76 43.79
C MET A 1 -22.72 -1.94 42.51
N TYR A 2 -23.07 -0.67 42.63
CA TYR A 2 -23.39 0.21 41.50
C TYR A 2 -22.11 0.83 40.94
N CYS A 3 -21.88 0.72 39.62
CA CYS A 3 -20.85 1.44 38.92
C CYS A 3 -21.48 2.65 38.21
N LYS A 4 -21.10 3.85 38.62
CA LYS A 4 -21.53 5.12 38.04
C LYS A 4 -20.66 5.49 36.87
N TYR A 5 -21.27 5.69 35.70
CA TYR A 5 -20.61 6.32 34.55
C TYR A 5 -20.67 7.85 34.71
N TYR A 6 -19.52 8.50 34.71
CA TYR A 6 -19.40 9.94 34.55
C TYR A 6 -19.24 10.31 33.07
N LEU A 7 -20.26 11.02 32.57
CA LEU A 7 -20.19 11.67 31.26
C LEU A 7 -19.61 13.07 31.49
N ASN A 8 -18.44 13.36 30.91
CA ASN A 8 -17.83 14.68 30.94
C ASN A 8 -18.12 15.39 29.60
N LEU A 9 -19.12 16.30 29.66
CA LEU A 9 -19.40 17.25 28.57
C LEU A 9 -18.53 18.48 28.80
N HIS A 10 -17.51 18.71 27.95
CA HIS A 10 -16.88 20.02 27.82
C HIS A 10 -17.47 20.74 26.61
N LEU A 11 -18.37 21.66 26.93
CA LEU A 11 -18.98 22.61 26.00
C LEU A 11 -17.97 23.71 25.66
N ILE A 12 -17.81 23.92 24.39
CA ILE A 12 -17.08 25.01 23.75
C ILE A 12 -17.73 26.35 24.13
N ARG A 13 -16.94 27.27 24.67
CA ARG A 13 -17.27 28.66 24.89
C ARG A 13 -16.50 29.53 23.91
N LEU A 14 -17.18 29.99 22.87
CA LEU A 14 -16.75 31.13 22.06
C LEU A 14 -17.96 32.08 21.98
N VAL A 15 -17.98 33.10 22.84
CA VAL A 15 -18.88 34.25 22.70
C VAL A 15 -17.98 35.46 22.53
N SER A 16 -18.00 36.04 21.35
CA SER A 16 -17.54 37.43 21.16
C SER A 16 -18.75 38.35 21.39
N GLU A 17 -18.67 39.11 22.45
CA GLU A 17 -19.63 40.19 22.73
C GLU A 17 -19.40 41.34 21.76
N THR A 18 -20.40 41.63 20.93
CA THR A 18 -20.59 42.96 20.35
C THR A 18 -21.97 43.46 20.75
N VAL A 19 -21.95 44.40 21.69
CA VAL A 19 -23.14 45.15 22.13
C VAL A 19 -23.47 46.15 21.03
N LEU A 20 -24.69 46.10 20.48
CA LEU A 20 -25.30 47.15 19.69
C LEU A 20 -26.55 47.71 20.42
N PRO A 21 -26.75 49.03 20.41
CA PRO A 21 -27.79 49.64 21.20
C PRO A 21 -29.18 49.48 20.58
N CYS A 22 -30.19 49.42 21.48
CA CYS A 22 -31.61 49.50 21.15
C CYS A 22 -31.94 50.81 20.43
N ASN A 23 -32.50 50.71 19.22
CA ASN A 23 -33.31 51.77 18.65
C ASN A 23 -34.57 51.17 18.00
N GLU A 24 -35.65 51.67 18.47
CA GLU A 24 -37.05 51.70 18.06
C GLU A 24 -37.45 50.98 16.75
N TRP A 25 -38.31 49.99 16.91
CA TRP A 25 -39.03 49.36 15.82
C TRP A 25 -40.19 50.24 15.35
N VAL A 26 -40.04 50.90 14.20
CA VAL A 26 -41.17 51.49 13.47
C VAL A 26 -41.77 50.41 12.59
N VAL A 27 -42.95 49.94 12.95
CA VAL A 27 -43.73 49.00 12.14
C VAL A 27 -44.46 49.81 11.05
N THR A 28 -43.88 49.83 9.86
CA THR A 28 -44.65 50.27 8.64
C THR A 28 -45.35 49.06 8.05
N LYS A 29 -46.68 49.06 8.09
CA LYS A 29 -47.54 48.15 7.35
C LYS A 29 -47.39 48.46 5.84
N GLN A 30 -46.59 47.67 5.11
CA GLN A 30 -46.71 47.60 3.64
C GLN A 30 -47.68 46.50 3.27
N THR A 31 -48.84 46.86 2.84
CA THR A 31 -49.79 46.00 2.12
C THR A 31 -49.31 45.85 0.68
N GLY A 32 -48.48 44.85 0.43
CA GLY A 32 -48.08 44.47 -0.91
C GLY A 32 -48.64 43.09 -1.24
N THR A 33 -49.58 43.01 -2.17
CA THR A 33 -50.09 41.76 -2.73
C THR A 33 -48.95 41.05 -3.50
N ALA A 34 -48.27 40.13 -2.83
CA ALA A 34 -47.31 39.29 -3.51
C ALA A 34 -48.03 38.30 -4.41
N SER A 35 -47.78 38.40 -5.72
CA SER A 35 -48.37 37.54 -6.75
C SER A 35 -48.00 36.08 -6.49
N MET A 36 -49.01 35.20 -6.41
CA MET A 36 -48.83 33.73 -6.19
C MET A 36 -47.90 33.05 -7.19
N LYS A 37 -47.62 33.67 -8.33
CA LYS A 37 -46.69 33.16 -9.33
C LYS A 37 -45.24 33.07 -8.88
N ASN A 38 -44.81 33.97 -7.96
CA ASN A 38 -43.42 34.00 -7.46
C ASN A 38 -43.16 32.99 -6.34
N ILE A 39 -44.20 32.45 -5.68
CA ILE A 39 -44.08 31.42 -4.65
C ILE A 39 -43.83 30.06 -5.30
N PHE A 40 -44.49 29.77 -6.40
CA PHE A 40 -44.27 28.49 -7.17
C PHE A 40 -42.88 28.40 -7.77
N ILE A 41 -42.32 29.48 -8.33
CA ILE A 41 -40.95 29.48 -8.88
C ILE A 41 -39.87 29.26 -7.81
N ARG A 42 -40.06 29.81 -6.63
CA ARG A 42 -39.12 29.59 -5.51
C ARG A 42 -39.21 28.18 -4.93
N ALA A 43 -40.39 27.60 -4.87
CA ALA A 43 -40.57 26.22 -4.41
C ALA A 43 -39.95 25.19 -5.40
N THR A 44 -40.05 25.46 -6.72
CA THR A 44 -39.48 24.58 -7.76
C THR A 44 -37.94 24.63 -7.75
N ILE A 45 -37.33 25.79 -7.48
CA ILE A 45 -35.87 25.93 -7.42
C ILE A 45 -35.30 25.24 -6.14
N VAL A 46 -36.01 25.27 -5.01
CA VAL A 46 -35.60 24.58 -3.78
C VAL A 46 -35.74 23.06 -3.93
N LEU A 47 -36.73 22.56 -4.67
CA LEU A 47 -36.90 21.12 -4.90
C LEU A 47 -35.87 20.57 -5.90
N ALA A 48 -35.32 21.41 -6.80
CA ALA A 48 -34.28 21.02 -7.74
C ALA A 48 -32.86 20.97 -7.08
N MET A 49 -32.67 21.54 -5.90
CA MET A 49 -31.39 21.49 -5.14
C MET A 49 -31.28 20.34 -4.14
N ILE A 50 -32.32 19.52 -3.97
CA ILE A 50 -32.26 18.27 -3.22
C ILE A 50 -32.07 17.10 -4.21
N SER A 51 -31.23 17.28 -5.23
CA SER A 51 -30.56 16.15 -5.85
C SER A 51 -29.45 15.73 -4.88
N SER A 52 -29.84 15.00 -3.86
CA SER A 52 -28.90 14.18 -3.09
C SER A 52 -28.08 13.41 -4.14
N ALA A 53 -26.80 13.68 -4.22
CA ALA A 53 -25.88 12.83 -4.96
C ALA A 53 -25.95 11.45 -4.28
N LEU A 54 -26.93 10.63 -4.67
CA LEU A 54 -26.92 9.20 -4.41
C LEU A 54 -25.64 8.70 -5.06
N ALA A 55 -24.69 8.24 -4.23
CA ALA A 55 -23.54 7.53 -4.76
C ALA A 55 -24.08 6.48 -5.76
N ALA A 56 -23.51 6.46 -6.95
CA ALA A 56 -23.96 5.52 -7.99
C ALA A 56 -23.96 4.10 -7.39
N GLU A 57 -25.00 3.35 -7.65
CA GLU A 57 -25.07 1.97 -7.19
C GLU A 57 -23.92 1.18 -7.82
N LEU A 58 -23.26 0.34 -7.00
CA LEU A 58 -22.13 -0.46 -7.45
C LEU A 58 -22.59 -1.51 -8.47
N ASP A 59 -22.06 -1.47 -9.69
CA ASP A 59 -22.38 -2.47 -10.74
C ASP A 59 -21.67 -3.81 -10.42
N THR A 60 -22.33 -4.61 -9.60
CA THR A 60 -21.84 -5.93 -9.19
C THR A 60 -21.77 -6.92 -10.34
N GLY A 61 -22.71 -6.82 -11.30
CA GLY A 61 -22.70 -7.66 -12.51
C GLY A 61 -21.48 -7.38 -13.39
N ARG A 62 -21.06 -6.12 -13.47
CA ARG A 62 -19.86 -5.73 -14.19
C ARG A 62 -18.60 -6.23 -13.51
N ILE A 63 -18.56 -6.22 -12.17
CA ILE A 63 -17.45 -6.80 -11.40
C ILE A 63 -17.34 -8.30 -11.68
N ASP A 64 -18.44 -9.04 -11.64
CA ASP A 64 -18.47 -10.48 -11.95
C ASP A 64 -17.94 -10.75 -13.36
N GLN A 65 -18.42 -10.00 -14.33
CA GLN A 65 -18.01 -10.15 -15.74
C GLN A 65 -16.51 -9.93 -15.93
N LEU A 66 -15.96 -8.87 -15.33
CA LEU A 66 -14.56 -8.48 -15.52
C LEU A 66 -13.61 -9.38 -14.73
N THR A 67 -13.97 -9.77 -13.50
CA THR A 67 -13.13 -10.64 -12.68
C THR A 67 -13.27 -12.12 -13.05
N GLY A 68 -14.40 -12.51 -13.65
CA GLY A 68 -14.75 -13.91 -13.89
C GLY A 68 -15.12 -14.67 -12.63
N LEU A 69 -15.42 -13.97 -11.54
CA LEU A 69 -15.78 -14.52 -10.23
C LEU A 69 -17.11 -13.94 -9.78
N LYS A 70 -17.96 -14.78 -9.16
CA LYS A 70 -19.19 -14.33 -8.52
C LYS A 70 -18.93 -13.95 -7.07
N GLY A 71 -19.36 -12.73 -6.71
CA GLY A 71 -19.26 -12.25 -5.34
C GLY A 71 -20.55 -12.37 -4.55
N LYS A 72 -20.48 -11.82 -3.33
CA LYS A 72 -21.63 -11.67 -2.42
C LYS A 72 -21.73 -10.21 -2.00
N PHE A 73 -22.93 -9.65 -2.06
CA PHE A 73 -23.21 -8.32 -1.59
C PHE A 73 -23.62 -8.35 -0.11
N ASN A 74 -22.97 -7.52 0.70
CA ASN A 74 -23.34 -7.27 2.08
C ASN A 74 -24.16 -5.97 2.13
N GLU A 75 -25.46 -6.08 2.30
CA GLU A 75 -26.39 -4.96 2.31
C GLU A 75 -26.10 -3.94 3.44
N LYS A 76 -25.70 -4.43 4.60
CA LYS A 76 -25.43 -3.61 5.78
C LYS A 76 -24.21 -2.70 5.58
N GLU A 77 -23.17 -3.25 5.00
CA GLU A 77 -21.90 -2.54 4.77
C GLU A 77 -21.82 -1.92 3.37
N ARG A 78 -22.76 -2.26 2.48
CA ARG A 78 -22.78 -1.86 1.07
C ARG A 78 -21.51 -2.27 0.33
N VAL A 79 -21.00 -3.47 0.61
CA VAL A 79 -19.77 -4.02 0.08
C VAL A 79 -20.07 -5.26 -0.76
N TYR A 80 -19.51 -5.32 -1.97
CA TYR A 80 -19.51 -6.50 -2.82
C TYR A 80 -18.15 -7.19 -2.75
N LYS A 81 -18.11 -8.43 -2.26
CA LYS A 81 -16.88 -9.20 -2.04
C LYS A 81 -16.83 -10.41 -2.95
N ILE A 82 -15.76 -10.52 -3.73
CA ILE A 82 -15.39 -11.73 -4.48
C ILE A 82 -14.30 -12.48 -3.73
N THR A 83 -14.25 -13.79 -3.89
CA THR A 83 -13.24 -14.65 -3.26
C THR A 83 -12.62 -15.61 -4.27
N PHE A 84 -11.34 -15.89 -4.09
CA PHE A 84 -10.56 -16.83 -4.86
C PHE A 84 -9.72 -17.69 -3.88
N PRO A 85 -10.26 -18.81 -3.37
CA PRO A 85 -9.54 -19.67 -2.44
C PRO A 85 -8.35 -20.33 -3.15
N ARG A 86 -7.25 -20.50 -2.40
CA ARG A 86 -6.04 -21.21 -2.87
C ARG A 86 -6.18 -22.69 -2.48
N ASP A 87 -6.67 -23.47 -3.43
CA ASP A 87 -6.79 -24.93 -3.34
C ASP A 87 -5.92 -25.68 -4.37
N ASP A 88 -5.18 -24.91 -5.14
CA ASP A 88 -4.27 -25.36 -6.21
C ASP A 88 -2.94 -25.94 -5.70
N VAL A 89 -2.53 -25.59 -4.47
CA VAL A 89 -1.31 -26.08 -3.83
C VAL A 89 -1.62 -26.51 -2.40
N LYS A 90 -1.14 -27.70 -2.02
CA LYS A 90 -1.26 -28.17 -0.64
C LYS A 90 -0.32 -27.39 0.28
N VAL A 91 -0.89 -26.72 1.27
CA VAL A 91 -0.15 -26.01 2.32
C VAL A 91 -0.18 -26.82 3.62
N VAL A 92 0.97 -26.97 4.23
CA VAL A 92 1.15 -27.61 5.55
C VAL A 92 1.68 -26.56 6.52
N VAL A 93 1.04 -26.39 7.65
CA VAL A 93 1.45 -25.50 8.73
C VAL A 93 1.64 -26.32 9.98
N ASP A 94 2.82 -26.30 10.58
CA ASP A 94 3.14 -27.10 11.79
C ASP A 94 2.71 -28.58 11.63
N ASP A 95 3.12 -29.20 10.51
CA ASP A 95 2.80 -30.58 10.11
C ASP A 95 1.30 -30.91 9.88
N TRP A 96 0.42 -29.91 9.98
CA TRP A 96 -1.00 -30.06 9.69
C TRP A 96 -1.36 -29.50 8.29
N THR A 97 -2.11 -30.28 7.49
CA THR A 97 -2.60 -29.81 6.19
C THR A 97 -3.70 -28.79 6.40
N MET A 98 -3.42 -27.55 6.02
CA MET A 98 -4.31 -26.41 6.20
C MET A 98 -5.38 -26.35 5.11
N PRO A 99 -6.69 -26.43 5.44
CA PRO A 99 -7.74 -26.23 4.46
C PRO A 99 -7.86 -24.74 4.09
N PRO A 100 -8.21 -24.39 2.83
CA PRO A 100 -8.29 -23.01 2.37
C PRO A 100 -9.18 -22.10 3.23
N PHE A 101 -10.25 -22.63 3.80
CA PHE A 101 -11.16 -21.87 4.67
C PHE A 101 -10.49 -21.29 5.92
N MET A 102 -9.42 -21.90 6.39
CA MET A 102 -8.69 -21.46 7.60
C MET A 102 -7.80 -20.23 7.39
N GLY A 103 -7.73 -19.69 6.18
CA GLY A 103 -6.96 -18.47 5.91
C GLY A 103 -6.24 -18.43 4.56
N LEU A 104 -6.43 -19.42 3.69
CA LEU A 104 -5.84 -19.39 2.34
C LEU A 104 -6.83 -18.83 1.30
N GLY A 105 -7.60 -17.83 1.67
CA GLY A 105 -8.61 -17.20 0.83
C GLY A 105 -8.18 -15.85 0.30
N THR A 106 -7.80 -15.77 -0.97
CA THR A 106 -7.67 -14.48 -1.68
C THR A 106 -9.05 -13.85 -1.83
N TRP A 107 -9.15 -12.54 -1.64
CA TRP A 107 -10.40 -11.81 -1.79
C TRP A 107 -10.17 -10.37 -2.28
N ALA A 108 -11.20 -9.79 -2.91
CA ALA A 108 -11.30 -8.36 -3.17
C ALA A 108 -12.73 -7.89 -2.85
N ALA A 109 -12.83 -6.75 -2.18
CA ALA A 109 -14.06 -6.14 -1.74
C ALA A 109 -14.21 -4.75 -2.35
N PHE A 110 -15.38 -4.48 -2.93
CA PHE A 110 -15.70 -3.25 -3.63
C PHE A 110 -16.83 -2.51 -2.93
N THR A 111 -16.72 -1.20 -2.84
CA THR A 111 -17.80 -0.32 -2.38
C THR A 111 -17.86 0.94 -3.24
N SER A 112 -19.04 1.57 -3.33
CA SER A 112 -19.19 2.85 -4.04
C SER A 112 -18.53 3.98 -3.25
N THR A 113 -17.87 4.88 -3.97
CA THR A 113 -17.42 6.18 -3.45
C THR A 113 -18.20 7.30 -4.14
N LYS A 114 -17.97 8.55 -3.74
CA LYS A 114 -18.62 9.70 -4.36
C LYS A 114 -18.33 9.81 -5.87
N ASP A 115 -17.09 9.45 -6.26
CA ASP A 115 -16.59 9.66 -7.62
C ASP A 115 -16.32 8.35 -8.38
N GLY A 116 -16.83 7.21 -7.86
CA GLY A 116 -16.64 5.89 -8.48
C GLY A 116 -16.77 4.74 -7.49
N ALA A 117 -15.72 3.97 -7.35
CA ALA A 117 -15.63 2.86 -6.41
C ALA A 117 -14.27 2.82 -5.72
N MET A 118 -14.21 2.13 -4.60
CA MET A 118 -12.99 1.73 -3.92
C MET A 118 -12.90 0.21 -3.92
N VAL A 119 -11.69 -0.32 -4.06
CA VAL A 119 -11.39 -1.74 -3.86
C VAL A 119 -10.32 -1.87 -2.79
N MET A 120 -10.51 -2.84 -1.90
CA MET A 120 -9.48 -3.38 -1.00
C MET A 120 -9.43 -4.88 -1.18
N GLY A 121 -8.24 -5.46 -1.04
CA GLY A 121 -8.10 -6.90 -1.20
C GLY A 121 -6.91 -7.46 -0.46
N ASP A 122 -6.92 -8.78 -0.34
CA ASP A 122 -5.83 -9.57 0.21
C ASP A 122 -5.57 -10.76 -0.72
N THR A 123 -4.33 -10.90 -1.16
CA THR A 123 -3.94 -11.91 -2.13
C THR A 123 -2.98 -12.90 -1.48
N VAL A 124 -3.40 -14.15 -1.40
CA VAL A 124 -2.57 -15.26 -0.91
C VAL A 124 -1.60 -15.69 -2.00
N LEU A 125 -0.31 -15.67 -1.69
CA LEU A 125 0.78 -15.87 -2.65
C LEU A 125 1.83 -16.85 -2.11
N PHE A 126 2.47 -17.57 -3.01
CA PHE A 126 3.73 -18.26 -2.72
C PHE A 126 4.92 -17.39 -3.14
N GLU A 127 6.11 -17.72 -2.65
CA GLU A 127 7.32 -16.89 -2.85
C GLU A 127 7.58 -16.54 -4.32
N ASP A 128 7.38 -17.48 -5.24
CA ASP A 128 7.60 -17.30 -6.67
C ASP A 128 6.47 -16.51 -7.39
N GLU A 129 5.36 -16.22 -6.71
CA GLU A 129 4.22 -15.47 -7.23
C GLU A 129 4.28 -13.98 -6.84
N VAL A 130 4.96 -13.63 -5.75
CA VAL A 130 4.91 -12.30 -5.14
C VAL A 130 5.22 -11.19 -6.15
N ASN A 131 6.36 -11.27 -6.83
CA ASN A 131 6.75 -10.21 -7.78
C ASN A 131 5.82 -10.15 -9.00
N ALA A 132 5.31 -11.28 -9.48
CA ALA A 132 4.39 -11.31 -10.62
C ALA A 132 3.03 -10.65 -10.26
N ALA A 133 2.47 -11.01 -9.11
CA ALA A 133 1.23 -10.43 -8.61
C ALA A 133 1.38 -8.94 -8.28
N MET A 134 2.49 -8.56 -7.64
CA MET A 134 2.79 -7.17 -7.31
C MET A 134 2.99 -6.30 -8.56
N SER A 135 3.72 -6.78 -9.56
CA SER A 135 3.84 -6.09 -10.86
C SER A 135 2.47 -5.89 -11.50
N ALA A 136 1.62 -6.93 -11.52
CA ALA A 136 0.30 -6.84 -12.09
C ALA A 136 -0.58 -5.80 -11.36
N ALA A 137 -0.52 -5.73 -10.03
CA ALA A 137 -1.23 -4.72 -9.24
C ALA A 137 -0.76 -3.31 -9.60
N LEU A 138 0.54 -3.05 -9.48
CA LEU A 138 1.15 -1.72 -9.67
C LEU A 138 1.02 -1.21 -11.10
N ASP A 139 1.15 -2.09 -12.11
CA ASP A 139 1.04 -1.71 -13.53
C ASP A 139 -0.39 -1.42 -13.96
N ASN A 140 -1.38 -1.97 -13.25
CA ASN A 140 -2.79 -1.71 -13.51
C ASN A 140 -3.43 -0.68 -12.54
N GLY A 141 -2.60 0.08 -11.82
CA GLY A 141 -3.03 1.25 -11.05
C GLY A 141 -3.40 0.98 -9.60
N LEU A 142 -3.41 -0.28 -9.12
CA LEU A 142 -3.57 -0.57 -7.70
C LEU A 142 -2.34 -0.15 -6.91
N SER A 143 -2.50 0.11 -5.63
CA SER A 143 -1.42 0.22 -4.65
C SER A 143 -1.24 -1.11 -3.95
N VAL A 144 0.00 -1.42 -3.54
CA VAL A 144 0.33 -2.53 -2.63
C VAL A 144 0.74 -1.91 -1.31
N THR A 145 0.01 -2.20 -0.26
CA THR A 145 0.12 -1.51 1.04
C THR A 145 0.76 -2.35 2.13
N ALA A 146 0.73 -3.67 1.99
CA ALA A 146 1.41 -4.58 2.90
C ALA A 146 1.79 -5.90 2.19
N LEU A 147 2.83 -6.54 2.69
CA LEU A 147 3.24 -7.91 2.34
C LEU A 147 3.80 -8.58 3.59
N HIS A 148 3.18 -9.66 4.03
CA HIS A 148 3.55 -10.33 5.29
C HIS A 148 3.15 -11.80 5.32
N ASN A 149 3.57 -12.53 6.35
CA ASN A 149 3.19 -13.90 6.64
C ASN A 149 2.07 -13.95 7.70
N HIS A 150 1.28 -15.02 7.72
CA HIS A 150 0.31 -15.32 8.78
C HIS A 150 0.75 -16.48 9.67
N PHE A 151 1.65 -17.35 9.19
CA PHE A 151 1.98 -18.62 9.83
C PHE A 151 3.47 -18.74 10.12
N PHE A 152 3.79 -19.60 11.06
CA PHE A 152 5.12 -20.16 11.25
C PHE A 152 5.16 -21.60 10.72
N PHE A 153 6.32 -22.05 10.25
CA PHE A 153 6.58 -23.41 9.80
C PHE A 153 5.66 -23.87 8.64
N ASP A 154 5.19 -22.94 7.83
CA ASP A 154 4.41 -23.21 6.63
C ASP A 154 5.30 -23.72 5.47
N ARG A 155 4.78 -24.71 4.75
CA ARG A 155 5.41 -25.31 3.58
C ARG A 155 4.33 -25.58 2.49
N PRO A 156 4.48 -25.02 1.27
CA PRO A 156 5.39 -23.92 0.89
C PRO A 156 5.11 -22.64 1.68
N LYS A 157 6.09 -21.73 1.74
CA LYS A 157 5.95 -20.44 2.42
C LYS A 157 4.83 -19.61 1.80
N VAL A 158 3.93 -19.10 2.64
CA VAL A 158 2.74 -18.32 2.24
C VAL A 158 2.90 -16.86 2.62
N TYR A 159 2.58 -15.98 1.68
CA TYR A 159 2.55 -14.52 1.85
C TYR A 159 1.14 -13.99 1.61
N PHE A 160 0.85 -12.86 2.22
CA PHE A 160 -0.39 -12.11 2.10
C PHE A 160 -0.06 -10.71 1.61
N MET A 161 -0.59 -10.36 0.44
CA MET A 161 -0.36 -9.07 -0.20
C MET A 161 -1.65 -8.25 -0.20
N HIS A 162 -1.66 -7.14 0.54
CA HIS A 162 -2.78 -6.21 0.55
C HIS A 162 -2.70 -5.26 -0.64
N ILE A 163 -3.85 -5.08 -1.28
CA ILE A 163 -4.03 -4.17 -2.42
C ILE A 163 -5.17 -3.21 -2.16
N GLU A 164 -5.06 -2.01 -2.71
CA GLU A 164 -6.13 -1.01 -2.67
C GLU A 164 -6.15 -0.17 -3.95
N GLY A 165 -7.28 0.50 -4.18
CA GLY A 165 -7.42 1.45 -5.28
C GLY A 165 -8.76 2.16 -5.25
N GLU A 166 -8.82 3.34 -5.86
CA GLU A 166 -10.03 4.13 -6.06
C GLU A 166 -10.15 4.55 -7.53
N GLY A 167 -11.39 4.60 -8.05
CA GLY A 167 -11.67 5.01 -9.41
C GLY A 167 -12.85 4.29 -10.05
N ALA A 168 -12.84 4.21 -11.39
CA ALA A 168 -13.91 3.54 -12.13
C ALA A 168 -13.93 2.02 -11.87
N VAL A 169 -15.10 1.45 -11.65
CA VAL A 169 -15.33 0.01 -11.39
C VAL A 169 -14.61 -0.86 -12.41
N ASP A 170 -14.70 -0.53 -13.69
CA ASP A 170 -14.08 -1.30 -14.78
C ASP A 170 -12.56 -1.39 -14.65
N LYS A 171 -11.93 -0.28 -14.28
CA LYS A 171 -10.46 -0.24 -14.06
C LYS A 171 -10.06 -1.08 -12.85
N LEU A 172 -10.79 -0.93 -11.74
CA LEU A 172 -10.48 -1.65 -10.50
C LEU A 172 -10.70 -3.15 -10.64
N ALA A 173 -11.85 -3.57 -11.16
CA ALA A 173 -12.16 -4.99 -11.38
C ALA A 173 -11.22 -5.63 -12.42
N GLY A 174 -10.88 -4.89 -13.49
CA GLY A 174 -9.89 -5.32 -14.47
C GLY A 174 -8.50 -5.48 -13.87
N ALA A 175 -8.08 -4.57 -12.98
CA ALA A 175 -6.79 -4.65 -12.29
C ALA A 175 -6.73 -5.85 -11.34
N VAL A 176 -7.78 -6.09 -10.55
CA VAL A 176 -7.90 -7.29 -9.69
C VAL A 176 -7.81 -8.57 -10.54
N ARG A 177 -8.50 -8.62 -11.68
CA ARG A 177 -8.40 -9.75 -12.62
C ARG A 177 -6.94 -9.98 -13.07
N LYS A 178 -6.20 -8.92 -13.40
CA LYS A 178 -4.79 -9.04 -13.82
C LYS A 178 -3.89 -9.60 -12.73
N VAL A 179 -4.13 -9.25 -11.45
CA VAL A 179 -3.42 -9.85 -10.32
C VAL A 179 -3.69 -11.35 -10.25
N TYR A 180 -4.95 -11.78 -10.33
CA TYR A 180 -5.31 -13.20 -10.29
C TYR A 180 -4.79 -13.98 -11.50
N ASP A 181 -4.81 -13.38 -12.69
CA ASP A 181 -4.25 -13.99 -13.89
C ASP A 181 -2.72 -14.17 -13.80
N ALA A 182 -2.01 -13.22 -13.19
CA ALA A 182 -0.57 -13.34 -12.95
C ALA A 182 -0.25 -14.55 -12.05
N VAL A 183 -1.00 -14.73 -10.95
CA VAL A 183 -0.87 -15.89 -10.08
C VAL A 183 -1.14 -17.19 -10.83
N ARG A 184 -2.25 -17.27 -11.57
CA ARG A 184 -2.59 -18.45 -12.38
C ARG A 184 -1.52 -18.76 -13.43
N GLN A 185 -0.94 -17.74 -14.06
CA GLN A 185 0.11 -17.93 -15.06
C GLN A 185 1.38 -18.52 -14.47
N VAL A 186 1.78 -18.09 -13.27
CA VAL A 186 2.93 -18.70 -12.56
C VAL A 186 2.65 -20.16 -12.28
N ARG A 187 1.46 -20.50 -11.74
CA ARG A 187 1.07 -21.90 -11.46
C ARG A 187 0.90 -22.76 -12.72
N ALA A 188 0.43 -22.20 -13.81
CA ALA A 188 0.37 -22.90 -15.08
C ALA A 188 1.76 -23.28 -15.62
N GLY A 189 2.77 -22.44 -15.35
CA GLY A 189 4.17 -22.73 -15.69
C GLY A 189 4.88 -23.69 -14.72
N ASN A 190 4.48 -23.67 -13.44
CA ASN A 190 5.04 -24.49 -12.38
C ASN A 190 3.94 -24.88 -11.39
N ALA A 191 3.46 -26.12 -11.45
CA ALA A 191 2.37 -26.60 -10.58
C ALA A 191 2.71 -26.53 -9.08
N GLN A 192 3.99 -26.63 -8.72
CA GLN A 192 4.46 -26.46 -7.35
C GLN A 192 5.28 -25.16 -7.21
N PRO A 193 5.18 -24.45 -6.09
CA PRO A 193 6.01 -23.28 -5.79
C PRO A 193 7.51 -23.62 -5.85
N LYS A 194 8.29 -22.66 -6.32
CA LYS A 194 9.75 -22.79 -6.33
C LYS A 194 10.30 -22.59 -4.93
N GLU A 195 11.28 -23.39 -4.57
CA GLU A 195 12.00 -23.29 -3.29
C GLU A 195 13.25 -22.41 -3.36
N THR A 196 13.68 -22.03 -4.56
CA THR A 196 14.88 -21.20 -4.79
C THR A 196 14.69 -20.30 -6.03
N PHE A 197 15.52 -19.28 -6.16
CA PHE A 197 15.58 -18.45 -7.37
C PHE A 197 16.21 -19.15 -8.58
N GLY A 198 16.77 -20.38 -8.40
CA GLY A 198 17.45 -21.12 -9.46
C GLY A 198 18.75 -20.48 -9.96
N ALA A 199 19.30 -19.54 -9.20
CA ALA A 199 20.57 -18.89 -9.54
C ALA A 199 21.79 -19.75 -9.12
N ASN A 200 22.96 -19.47 -9.69
CA ASN A 200 24.20 -20.12 -9.29
C ASN A 200 24.46 -19.90 -7.79
N PRO A 201 24.96 -20.92 -7.07
CA PRO A 201 25.33 -20.75 -5.65
C PRO A 201 26.28 -19.56 -5.46
N LEU A 202 26.13 -18.86 -4.34
CA LEU A 202 27.11 -17.86 -3.96
C LEU A 202 28.43 -18.55 -3.56
N PRO A 203 29.58 -17.89 -3.77
CA PRO A 203 30.84 -18.39 -3.27
C PRO A 203 30.87 -18.39 -1.74
N GLU A 204 31.70 -19.25 -1.14
CA GLU A 204 31.86 -19.30 0.32
C GLU A 204 32.53 -18.04 0.89
N THR A 205 33.31 -17.34 0.07
CA THR A 205 34.01 -16.10 0.45
C THR A 205 33.54 -14.94 -0.41
N ASN A 206 33.35 -13.78 0.21
CA ASN A 206 32.95 -12.58 -0.50
C ASN A 206 34.16 -11.81 -1.05
N SER A 207 33.96 -11.14 -2.20
CA SER A 207 34.98 -10.27 -2.82
C SER A 207 34.33 -9.20 -3.71
N ILE A 208 33.44 -8.41 -3.11
CA ILE A 208 32.80 -7.26 -3.78
C ILE A 208 33.82 -6.12 -3.85
N SER A 209 33.95 -5.46 -5.01
CA SER A 209 34.80 -4.28 -5.22
C SER A 209 34.10 -3.01 -4.67
N PRO A 210 34.53 -2.46 -3.52
CA PRO A 210 33.87 -1.28 -2.93
C PRO A 210 33.91 -0.05 -3.85
N GLU A 211 35.00 0.16 -4.58
CA GLU A 211 35.25 1.37 -5.38
C GLU A 211 34.19 1.55 -6.48
N ARG A 212 33.75 0.46 -7.11
CA ARG A 212 32.72 0.48 -8.16
C ARG A 212 31.37 0.87 -7.57
N LEU A 213 31.00 0.27 -6.44
CA LEU A 213 29.73 0.55 -5.76
C LEU A 213 29.74 1.96 -5.16
N ASN A 214 30.86 2.40 -4.56
CA ASN A 214 31.04 3.77 -4.07
C ASN A 214 30.80 4.80 -5.18
N LYS A 215 31.30 4.56 -6.39
CA LYS A 215 31.06 5.42 -7.54
C LYS A 215 29.57 5.44 -7.95
N ILE A 216 28.91 4.28 -7.91
CA ILE A 216 27.49 4.19 -8.25
C ILE A 216 26.66 4.98 -7.23
N PHE A 217 26.85 4.73 -5.93
CA PHE A 217 26.06 5.39 -4.88
C PHE A 217 26.53 6.84 -4.58
N GLY A 218 27.72 7.25 -5.04
CA GLY A 218 28.28 8.58 -4.80
C GLY A 218 28.84 8.75 -3.39
N THR A 219 28.88 7.73 -2.57
CA THR A 219 29.34 7.75 -1.17
C THR A 219 30.17 6.51 -0.83
N GLN A 220 30.90 6.56 0.28
CA GLN A 220 31.69 5.43 0.79
C GLN A 220 30.77 4.44 1.51
N GLY A 221 30.75 3.18 1.04
CA GLY A 221 30.12 2.07 1.75
C GLY A 221 31.02 1.53 2.89
N GLU A 222 30.40 0.98 3.90
CA GLU A 222 31.10 0.20 4.91
C GLU A 222 31.49 -1.16 4.32
N ALA A 223 32.80 -1.46 4.28
CA ALA A 223 33.33 -2.72 3.77
C ALA A 223 33.77 -3.62 4.93
N LYS A 224 33.29 -4.88 4.91
CA LYS A 224 33.65 -5.89 5.92
C LYS A 224 33.59 -7.29 5.31
N ASP A 225 34.62 -8.08 5.52
CA ASP A 225 34.69 -9.49 5.10
C ASP A 225 34.36 -9.69 3.60
N GLY A 226 34.83 -8.78 2.73
CA GLY A 226 34.57 -8.78 1.29
C GLY A 226 33.13 -8.40 0.88
N MET A 227 32.31 -7.96 1.83
CA MET A 227 30.96 -7.39 1.62
C MET A 227 31.01 -5.87 1.67
N VAL A 228 29.99 -5.20 1.11
CA VAL A 228 29.88 -3.75 1.15
C VAL A 228 28.44 -3.37 1.49
N LYS A 229 28.26 -2.44 2.45
CA LYS A 229 26.93 -1.93 2.86
C LYS A 229 26.87 -0.41 2.78
N PHE A 230 25.80 0.08 2.22
CA PHE A 230 25.45 1.51 2.17
C PHE A 230 24.24 1.77 3.05
N THR A 231 24.25 2.85 3.83
CA THR A 231 23.12 3.20 4.70
C THR A 231 22.83 4.70 4.61
N PHE A 232 21.60 5.04 4.23
CA PHE A 232 21.10 6.39 4.06
C PHE A 232 20.01 6.67 5.08
N GLY A 233 20.21 7.67 5.93
CA GLY A 233 19.21 8.07 6.92
C GLY A 233 18.06 8.85 6.30
N ARG A 234 16.88 8.73 6.92
CA ARG A 234 15.74 9.61 6.63
C ARG A 234 15.31 10.33 7.91
N PRO A 235 15.05 11.63 7.85
CA PRO A 235 14.52 12.35 9.00
C PRO A 235 13.03 12.04 9.17
N ALA A 236 12.62 11.82 10.41
CA ALA A 236 11.23 11.76 10.84
C ALA A 236 11.12 12.31 12.26
N THR A 237 9.90 12.53 12.73
CA THR A 237 9.63 12.90 14.12
C THR A 237 8.65 11.92 14.73
N MET A 238 8.77 11.67 16.01
CA MET A 238 7.84 10.89 16.80
C MET A 238 7.62 11.61 18.13
N ASP A 239 6.36 11.93 18.43
CA ASP A 239 5.98 12.71 19.62
C ASP A 239 6.81 14.02 19.80
N GLY A 240 7.07 14.71 18.69
CA GLY A 240 7.87 15.95 18.66
C GLY A 240 9.39 15.74 18.78
N THR A 241 9.86 14.50 18.87
CA THR A 241 11.29 14.16 18.93
C THR A 241 11.80 13.75 17.55
N ASN A 242 12.92 14.34 17.13
CA ASN A 242 13.57 13.94 15.88
C ASN A 242 14.14 12.53 15.99
N ILE A 243 13.81 11.71 15.02
CA ILE A 243 14.35 10.35 14.83
C ILE A 243 14.97 10.24 13.45
N ALA A 244 16.03 9.47 13.31
CA ALA A 244 16.75 9.36 12.05
C ALA A 244 17.51 8.01 11.97
N LYS A 245 18.59 8.00 11.18
CA LYS A 245 19.38 6.84 10.78
C LYS A 245 19.67 5.86 11.93
N GLU A 246 20.20 6.35 13.04
CA GLU A 246 20.65 5.49 14.15
C GLU A 246 19.48 4.91 14.98
N MET A 247 18.26 5.46 14.78
CA MET A 247 17.02 4.93 15.36
C MET A 247 16.24 4.06 14.38
N GLY A 248 16.88 3.57 13.31
CA GLY A 248 16.28 2.66 12.35
C GLY A 248 15.44 3.34 11.26
N VAL A 249 15.43 4.69 11.16
CA VAL A 249 14.80 5.40 10.06
C VAL A 249 15.82 5.57 8.95
N ASN A 250 16.10 4.49 8.25
CA ASN A 250 17.12 4.47 7.21
C ASN A 250 16.77 3.47 6.10
N THR A 251 17.35 3.74 4.94
CA THR A 251 17.40 2.81 3.80
C THR A 251 18.81 2.26 3.70
N TRP A 252 18.96 0.98 3.50
CA TRP A 252 20.27 0.36 3.33
C TRP A 252 20.29 -0.69 2.21
N ALA A 253 21.47 -0.90 1.62
CA ALA A 253 21.76 -1.92 0.66
C ALA A 253 23.08 -2.60 1.01
N ALA A 254 23.06 -3.93 1.21
CA ALA A 254 24.24 -4.76 1.49
C ALA A 254 24.49 -5.73 0.33
N PHE A 255 25.72 -5.77 -0.13
CA PHE A 255 26.18 -6.61 -1.24
C PHE A 255 27.12 -7.69 -0.76
N ALA A 256 26.87 -8.94 -1.15
CA ALA A 256 27.69 -10.11 -0.83
C ALA A 256 27.90 -10.99 -2.07
N GLY A 257 28.91 -11.86 -2.03
CA GLY A 257 29.32 -12.70 -3.16
C GLY A 257 30.55 -12.11 -3.88
N THR A 258 30.54 -12.13 -5.20
CA THR A 258 31.57 -11.53 -6.07
C THR A 258 30.95 -10.48 -6.99
N ASP A 259 31.78 -9.67 -7.67
CA ASP A 259 31.27 -8.66 -8.62
C ASP A 259 30.39 -9.28 -9.72
N ASP A 260 30.63 -10.51 -10.14
CA ASP A 260 29.87 -11.19 -11.22
C ASP A 260 28.73 -12.08 -10.71
N ASN A 261 28.78 -12.54 -9.47
CA ASN A 261 27.73 -13.38 -8.85
C ASN A 261 27.47 -12.89 -7.43
N ALA A 262 26.56 -11.95 -7.30
CA ALA A 262 26.24 -11.26 -6.07
C ALA A 262 24.78 -11.40 -5.67
N VAL A 263 24.55 -11.07 -4.42
CA VAL A 263 23.23 -10.70 -3.90
C VAL A 263 23.24 -9.25 -3.46
N VAL A 264 22.09 -8.62 -3.49
CA VAL A 264 21.76 -7.43 -2.68
C VAL A 264 20.63 -7.78 -1.74
N ASP A 265 20.81 -7.46 -0.48
CA ASP A 265 19.79 -7.47 0.56
C ASP A 265 19.63 -6.05 1.10
N GLY A 266 18.41 -5.66 1.46
CA GLY A 266 18.21 -4.31 1.93
C GLY A 266 16.85 -4.05 2.56
N ASP A 267 16.75 -2.82 3.05
CA ASP A 267 15.54 -2.25 3.62
C ASP A 267 15.37 -0.82 3.12
N PHE A 268 14.15 -0.49 2.75
CA PHE A 268 13.77 0.88 2.39
C PHE A 268 12.93 1.50 3.49
N ALA A 269 13.26 2.73 3.86
CA ALA A 269 12.39 3.65 4.59
C ALA A 269 11.82 4.65 3.58
N VAL A 270 10.53 4.58 3.29
CA VAL A 270 9.84 5.47 2.35
C VAL A 270 8.70 6.20 3.05
N ALA A 271 8.40 7.42 2.64
CA ALA A 271 7.15 8.05 3.01
C ALA A 271 5.98 7.31 2.33
N GLU A 272 4.81 7.33 2.96
CA GLU A 272 3.64 6.56 2.49
C GLU A 272 3.28 6.84 1.02
N ASP A 273 3.39 8.08 0.57
CA ASP A 273 3.13 8.51 -0.81
C ASP A 273 4.22 8.10 -1.82
N GLU A 274 5.42 7.78 -1.36
CA GLU A 274 6.53 7.31 -2.20
C GLU A 274 6.44 5.80 -2.48
N LEU A 275 5.80 5.03 -1.60
CA LEU A 275 5.82 3.56 -1.59
C LEU A 275 5.51 2.96 -2.95
N LYS A 276 4.41 3.36 -3.57
CA LYS A 276 3.94 2.82 -4.86
C LYS A 276 4.97 2.99 -5.98
N ALA A 277 5.59 4.16 -6.07
CA ALA A 277 6.55 4.47 -7.13
C ALA A 277 7.86 3.68 -6.95
N VAL A 278 8.33 3.57 -5.71
CA VAL A 278 9.56 2.83 -5.36
C VAL A 278 9.37 1.33 -5.60
N LEU A 279 8.28 0.73 -5.11
CA LEU A 279 7.96 -0.67 -5.37
C LEU A 279 7.91 -0.96 -6.87
N LYS A 280 7.21 -0.13 -7.65
CA LYS A 280 7.09 -0.29 -9.09
C LYS A 280 8.46 -0.26 -9.80
N SER A 281 9.37 0.61 -9.36
CA SER A 281 10.73 0.68 -9.89
C SER A 281 11.51 -0.61 -9.65
N LEU A 282 11.47 -1.15 -8.43
CA LEU A 282 12.21 -2.35 -8.04
C LEU A 282 11.68 -3.61 -8.73
N VAL A 283 10.36 -3.85 -8.68
CA VAL A 283 9.74 -5.06 -9.29
C VAL A 283 9.97 -5.10 -10.81
N LYS A 284 9.91 -3.94 -11.48
CA LYS A 284 10.20 -3.82 -12.91
C LYS A 284 11.63 -4.28 -13.25
N GLN A 285 12.56 -4.08 -12.35
CA GLN A 285 13.96 -4.48 -12.47
C GLN A 285 14.24 -5.89 -11.92
N LYS A 286 13.19 -6.65 -11.56
CA LYS A 286 13.29 -8.00 -11.00
C LYS A 286 14.02 -8.06 -9.65
N ILE A 287 13.97 -6.97 -8.89
CA ILE A 287 14.26 -6.98 -7.46
C ILE A 287 13.02 -7.53 -6.74
N TYR A 288 13.20 -8.48 -5.85
CA TYR A 288 12.12 -9.15 -5.13
C TYR A 288 11.78 -8.39 -3.86
N ILE A 289 10.50 -8.12 -3.65
CA ILE A 289 10.02 -7.53 -2.40
C ILE A 289 9.65 -8.66 -1.46
N VAL A 290 10.21 -8.62 -0.26
CA VAL A 290 10.14 -9.72 0.72
C VAL A 290 9.11 -9.46 1.80
N ALA A 291 9.00 -8.21 2.26
CA ALA A 291 8.03 -7.79 3.27
C ALA A 291 7.76 -6.30 3.13
N ILE A 292 6.54 -5.86 3.46
CA ILE A 292 6.17 -4.43 3.58
C ILE A 292 5.53 -4.28 4.97
N HIS A 293 6.09 -3.42 5.81
CA HIS A 293 5.77 -3.34 7.24
C HIS A 293 6.07 -1.95 7.83
N GLN A 294 5.93 -1.83 9.13
CA GLN A 294 6.18 -0.61 9.90
C GLN A 294 7.25 -0.89 10.95
N HIS A 295 8.11 0.10 11.23
CA HIS A 295 9.04 0.05 12.36
C HIS A 295 8.48 0.75 13.60
N MET A 296 7.62 1.76 13.41
CA MET A 296 7.08 2.59 14.49
C MET A 296 5.62 2.98 14.20
N THR A 297 5.01 3.66 15.16
CA THR A 297 3.68 4.25 15.05
C THR A 297 3.73 5.70 15.47
N HIS A 298 2.83 6.54 14.91
CA HIS A 298 2.72 7.99 15.22
C HIS A 298 3.88 8.86 14.71
N GLU A 299 4.76 8.34 13.88
CA GLU A 299 5.82 9.12 13.24
C GLU A 299 5.26 10.04 12.14
N GLN A 300 6.03 11.11 11.87
CA GLN A 300 5.72 12.08 10.81
C GLN A 300 7.00 12.44 10.03
N PRO A 301 6.95 12.35 8.68
CA PRO A 301 5.84 11.78 7.89
C PRO A 301 5.59 10.32 8.24
N ARG A 302 4.42 9.80 7.86
CA ARG A 302 4.14 8.34 7.95
C ARG A 302 5.17 7.59 7.14
N MET A 303 5.90 6.69 7.79
CA MET A 303 6.96 5.89 7.17
C MET A 303 6.51 4.45 6.99
N ILE A 304 6.78 3.92 5.80
CA ILE A 304 6.63 2.49 5.49
C ILE A 304 8.01 1.92 5.22
N PHE A 305 8.21 0.69 5.65
CA PHE A 305 9.46 -0.04 5.48
C PHE A 305 9.22 -1.28 4.64
N PHE A 306 10.20 -1.65 3.83
CA PHE A 306 10.09 -2.91 3.11
C PHE A 306 11.46 -3.52 2.83
N HIS A 307 11.55 -4.83 3.01
CA HIS A 307 12.72 -5.62 2.66
C HIS A 307 12.70 -6.03 1.20
N TYR A 308 13.87 -6.07 0.61
CA TYR A 308 14.06 -6.49 -0.77
C TYR A 308 15.29 -7.36 -0.96
N TRP A 309 15.26 -8.18 -2.01
CA TRP A 309 16.31 -9.12 -2.36
C TRP A 309 16.55 -9.14 -3.87
N GLY A 310 17.81 -9.18 -4.28
CA GLY A 310 18.20 -9.29 -5.69
C GLY A 310 19.37 -10.22 -5.90
N ARG A 311 19.41 -10.88 -7.07
CA ARG A 311 20.50 -11.76 -7.53
C ARG A 311 20.99 -11.29 -8.87
N GLY A 312 22.33 -11.20 -9.05
CA GLY A 312 22.94 -10.77 -10.32
C GLY A 312 24.37 -10.30 -10.17
N ARG A 313 24.82 -9.48 -11.10
CA ARG A 313 26.12 -8.78 -10.99
C ARG A 313 26.00 -7.62 -10.00
N ALA A 314 27.00 -7.42 -9.16
CA ALA A 314 26.95 -6.39 -8.11
C ALA A 314 26.66 -4.98 -8.66
N ASN A 315 27.30 -4.59 -9.75
CA ASN A 315 27.07 -3.28 -10.38
C ASN A 315 25.65 -3.11 -10.91
N ASP A 316 25.10 -4.15 -11.55
CA ASP A 316 23.75 -4.09 -12.12
C ASP A 316 22.71 -3.96 -10.99
N LEU A 317 22.88 -4.75 -9.92
CA LEU A 317 22.06 -4.66 -8.71
C LEU A 317 22.13 -3.27 -8.06
N ALA A 318 23.35 -2.70 -7.99
CA ALA A 318 23.55 -1.37 -7.41
C ALA A 318 22.84 -0.27 -8.22
N GLU A 319 22.92 -0.31 -9.55
CA GLU A 319 22.21 0.65 -10.42
C GLU A 319 20.68 0.52 -10.30
N MET A 320 20.17 -0.72 -10.22
CA MET A 320 18.74 -0.98 -10.04
C MET A 320 18.24 -0.39 -8.73
N VAL A 321 18.95 -0.62 -7.63
CA VAL A 321 18.59 -0.12 -6.30
C VAL A 321 18.76 1.40 -6.21
N LYS A 322 19.84 1.96 -6.77
CA LYS A 322 20.06 3.40 -6.84
C LYS A 322 18.92 4.13 -7.56
N GLY A 323 18.42 3.57 -8.66
CA GLY A 323 17.27 4.13 -9.36
C GLY A 323 16.03 4.28 -8.45
N ALA A 324 15.80 3.32 -7.58
CA ALA A 324 14.73 3.38 -6.57
C ALA A 324 15.04 4.39 -5.45
N PHE A 325 16.30 4.53 -5.03
CA PHE A 325 16.74 5.56 -4.07
C PHE A 325 16.46 6.97 -4.60
N PHE A 326 16.71 7.19 -5.87
CA PHE A 326 16.42 8.47 -6.51
C PHE A 326 14.93 8.83 -6.46
N ILE A 327 14.04 7.86 -6.72
CA ILE A 327 12.59 8.02 -6.64
C ILE A 327 12.15 8.37 -5.20
N ALA A 328 12.78 7.76 -4.20
CA ALA A 328 12.54 8.02 -2.79
C ALA A 328 13.20 9.32 -2.28
N GLY A 329 13.77 10.16 -3.17
CA GLY A 329 14.44 11.40 -2.77
C GLY A 329 15.71 11.20 -1.95
N LEU A 330 16.27 10.00 -1.92
CA LEU A 330 17.53 9.66 -1.26
C LEU A 330 18.71 10.07 -2.14
N GLN A 331 18.86 11.37 -2.38
CA GLN A 331 20.07 11.94 -2.95
C GLN A 331 21.02 12.29 -1.81
N GLU A 332 22.32 12.17 -2.03
CA GLU A 332 23.28 12.75 -1.11
C GLU A 332 22.93 14.21 -0.83
N VAL A 333 22.67 14.51 0.42
CA VAL A 333 22.94 15.85 0.92
C VAL A 333 24.47 15.95 0.88
N SER A 334 25.01 16.50 -0.20
CA SER A 334 26.41 16.91 -0.24
C SER A 334 26.62 17.77 1.00
N SER A 335 27.37 17.24 1.97
CA SER A 335 27.75 18.00 3.15
C SER A 335 28.39 19.29 2.65
N PRO A 336 27.94 20.46 3.11
CA PRO A 336 28.65 21.70 2.78
C PRO A 336 30.08 21.54 3.31
N LYS A 337 31.05 21.79 2.43
CA LYS A 337 32.49 21.84 2.74
C LYS A 337 32.77 22.88 3.82
#